data_62fe07b6dfb9d37876ac2a6f5781da8d
#
_entry.id   62fe07b6dfb9d37876ac2a6f5781da8d
#
_cell.length_a   1.000
_cell.length_b   1.000
_cell.length_c   1.000
_cell.angle_alpha   90.00
_cell.angle_beta   90.00
_cell.angle_gamma   90.00
#
_symmetry.space_group_name_H-M   'P 1'
#
loop_
_entity.id
_entity.type
_entity.pdbx_description
1 polymer ?
#
loop_
_entity_poly.entity_id
_entity_poly.type
_entity_poly.pdbx_seq_one_letter_code
_entity_poly.pdbx_strand_id
1 'polypeptide(L)'
;MLKFEHVTKVYGGKKALNDLTLSFLPGHVYALVGPNGSGKSTMMKVAAGLVKPNSGSATYQEMPIGVESKKHIAYMCTEPFYYDYMKIQDVKQFYADFFADFDKERFDSLLQFMQLTLDMKVRSLSSGMAAKLKIAATLARNADICMLDEPLNGIDLVGRDQIIQSILRAANPNATILISSHL
;
A
#
# COMPACT_ATOMS: atom_id res chain seq x y z
N MET A 1 6.88 2.58 14.96
CA MET A 1 5.59 3.26 15.19
C MET A 1 5.44 4.37 14.16
N LEU A 2 4.31 4.48 13.49
CA LEU A 2 3.93 5.60 12.63
C LEU A 2 3.00 6.52 13.42
N LYS A 3 3.30 7.82 13.45
CA LYS A 3 2.57 8.80 14.27
C LYS A 3 2.19 10.03 13.46
N PHE A 4 0.99 10.53 13.70
CA PHE A 4 0.47 11.80 13.19
C PHE A 4 0.18 12.71 14.37
N GLU A 5 0.60 13.96 14.33
CA GLU A 5 0.40 14.96 15.38
C GLU A 5 -0.17 16.24 14.77
N HIS A 6 -1.43 16.52 15.09
CA HIS A 6 -2.17 17.70 14.62
C HIS A 6 -2.13 17.94 13.11
N VAL A 7 -2.16 16.84 12.33
CA VAL A 7 -2.01 16.89 10.87
C VAL A 7 -3.27 17.46 10.21
N THR A 8 -3.10 18.55 9.48
CA THR A 8 -4.15 19.13 8.64
C THR A 8 -3.69 19.14 7.19
N LYS A 9 -4.56 18.73 6.26
CA LYS A 9 -4.35 18.81 4.81
C LYS A 9 -5.56 19.41 4.12
N VAL A 10 -5.31 20.44 3.31
CA VAL A 10 -6.35 21.16 2.58
C VAL A 10 -6.10 21.05 1.08
N TYR A 11 -7.14 20.82 0.31
CA TYR A 11 -7.16 20.85 -1.15
C TYR A 11 -8.31 21.75 -1.62
N GLY A 12 -8.02 22.82 -2.40
CA GLY A 12 -9.04 23.70 -2.92
C GLY A 12 -10.01 24.25 -1.88
N GLY A 13 -9.51 24.59 -0.68
CA GLY A 13 -10.33 25.08 0.44
C GLY A 13 -11.01 23.99 1.28
N LYS A 14 -11.07 22.73 0.83
CA LYS A 14 -11.65 21.59 1.55
C LYS A 14 -10.60 20.91 2.40
N LYS A 15 -10.85 20.75 3.68
CA LYS A 15 -10.00 19.97 4.59
C LYS A 15 -10.19 18.48 4.33
N ALA A 16 -9.16 17.82 3.79
CA ALA A 16 -9.12 16.37 3.64
C ALA A 16 -8.67 15.67 4.93
N LEU A 17 -7.78 16.31 5.69
CA LEU A 17 -7.44 15.96 7.07
C LEU A 17 -7.61 17.21 7.92
N ASN A 18 -8.18 17.06 9.11
CA ASN A 18 -8.46 18.18 10.00
C ASN A 18 -8.00 17.83 11.42
N ASP A 19 -6.84 18.35 11.80
CA ASP A 19 -6.25 18.18 13.14
C ASP A 19 -6.12 16.69 13.56
N LEU A 20 -5.65 15.84 12.62
CA LEU A 20 -5.54 14.41 12.85
C LEU A 20 -4.38 14.12 13.79
N THR A 21 -4.68 13.50 14.94
CA THR A 21 -3.70 12.93 15.87
C THR A 21 -3.99 11.45 16.03
N LEU A 22 -3.02 10.61 15.61
CA LEU A 22 -3.21 9.16 15.53
C LEU A 22 -1.85 8.46 15.54
N SER A 23 -1.79 7.25 16.13
CA SER A 23 -0.59 6.42 16.14
C SER A 23 -0.91 4.99 15.74
N PHE A 24 0.00 4.38 14.96
CA PHE A 24 -0.06 2.97 14.55
C PHE A 24 1.11 2.22 15.16
N LEU A 25 0.80 1.22 15.97
CA LEU A 25 1.80 0.40 16.66
C LEU A 25 2.37 -0.66 15.71
N PRO A 26 3.64 -1.06 15.88
CA PRO A 26 4.24 -2.16 15.12
C PRO A 26 3.50 -3.48 15.30
N GLY A 27 3.51 -4.34 14.28
CA GLY A 27 2.97 -5.69 14.34
C GLY A 27 1.44 -5.78 14.38
N HIS A 28 0.72 -4.72 14.01
CA HIS A 28 -0.75 -4.70 14.03
C HIS A 28 -1.32 -4.51 12.62
N VAL A 29 -2.51 -5.05 12.41
CA VAL A 29 -3.32 -4.82 11.21
C VAL A 29 -4.42 -3.83 11.56
N TYR A 30 -4.49 -2.73 10.82
CA TYR A 30 -5.49 -1.67 11.01
C TYR A 30 -6.38 -1.56 9.77
N ALA A 31 -7.69 -1.54 9.99
CA ALA A 31 -8.69 -1.21 8.98
C ALA A 31 -9.07 0.27 9.08
N LEU A 32 -8.89 1.00 7.98
CA LEU A 32 -9.32 2.39 7.84
C LEU A 32 -10.64 2.41 7.10
N VAL A 33 -11.74 2.49 7.84
CA VAL A 33 -13.10 2.42 7.28
C VAL A 33 -13.72 3.80 7.23
N GLY A 34 -14.41 4.10 6.13
CA GLY A 34 -15.13 5.36 5.97
C GLY A 34 -15.50 5.64 4.51
N PRO A 35 -16.45 6.56 4.28
CA PRO A 35 -16.92 6.88 2.93
C PRO A 35 -15.81 7.46 2.04
N ASN A 36 -16.07 7.50 0.73
CA ASN A 36 -15.18 8.18 -0.20
C ASN A 36 -15.06 9.67 0.17
N GLY A 37 -13.83 10.19 0.10
CA GLY A 37 -13.53 11.57 0.50
C GLY A 37 -13.36 11.80 2.00
N SER A 38 -13.37 10.75 2.85
CA SER A 38 -13.12 10.89 4.30
C SER A 38 -11.65 11.09 4.68
N GLY A 39 -10.72 11.12 3.72
CA GLY A 39 -9.30 11.41 3.96
C GLY A 39 -8.39 10.19 4.08
N LYS A 40 -8.89 8.96 3.97
CA LYS A 40 -8.08 7.71 4.09
C LYS A 40 -6.85 7.72 3.18
N SER A 41 -7.04 7.89 1.88
CA SER A 41 -5.95 7.95 0.91
C SER A 41 -5.03 9.15 1.13
N THR A 42 -5.56 10.28 1.59
CA THR A 42 -4.74 11.47 1.92
C THR A 42 -3.83 11.17 3.11
N MET A 43 -4.34 10.53 4.16
CA MET A 43 -3.55 10.13 5.32
C MET A 43 -2.42 9.15 4.90
N MET A 44 -2.75 8.12 4.10
CA MET A 44 -1.74 7.18 3.58
C MET A 44 -0.69 7.89 2.69
N LYS A 45 -1.10 8.84 1.84
CA LYS A 45 -0.17 9.64 1.04
C LYS A 45 0.75 10.53 1.87
N VAL A 46 0.25 11.08 2.99
CA VAL A 46 1.10 11.80 3.95
C VAL A 46 2.10 10.85 4.59
N ALA A 47 1.68 9.68 5.05
CA ALA A 47 2.57 8.65 5.62
C ALA A 47 3.63 8.17 4.62
N ALA A 48 3.24 7.99 3.34
CA ALA A 48 4.16 7.61 2.27
C ALA A 48 5.10 8.75 1.81
N GLY A 49 4.95 9.96 2.36
CA GLY A 49 5.74 11.12 1.96
C GLY A 49 5.47 11.61 0.53
N LEU A 50 4.29 11.29 -0.01
CA LEU A 50 3.83 11.74 -1.34
C LEU A 50 3.13 13.09 -1.27
N VAL A 51 2.61 13.45 -0.10
CA VAL A 51 1.90 14.69 0.15
C VAL A 51 2.40 15.30 1.47
N LYS A 52 2.77 16.57 1.44
CA LYS A 52 3.10 17.32 2.67
C LYS A 52 1.82 17.85 3.32
N PRO A 53 1.67 17.76 4.66
CA PRO A 53 0.57 18.41 5.37
C PRO A 53 0.70 19.93 5.28
N ASN A 54 -0.40 20.64 5.51
CA ASN A 54 -0.42 22.10 5.65
C ASN A 54 0.02 22.54 7.05
N SER A 55 -0.30 21.73 8.07
CA SER A 55 0.17 21.90 9.44
C SER A 55 0.26 20.55 10.14
N GLY A 56 0.94 20.52 11.30
CA GLY A 56 1.22 19.30 12.02
C GLY A 56 2.38 18.50 11.43
N SER A 57 2.63 17.33 11.98
CA SER A 57 3.74 16.46 11.56
C SER A 57 3.34 15.00 11.50
N ALA A 58 3.98 14.25 10.59
CA ALA A 58 3.93 12.80 10.58
C ALA A 58 5.36 12.25 10.72
N THR A 59 5.52 11.22 11.55
CA THR A 59 6.82 10.61 11.86
C THR A 59 6.74 9.10 11.80
N TYR A 60 7.85 8.47 11.40
CA TYR A 60 8.10 7.04 11.51
C TYR A 60 9.29 6.81 12.42
N GLN A 61 9.11 6.09 13.57
CA GLN A 61 10.15 5.90 14.59
C GLN A 61 10.84 7.22 14.99
N GLU A 62 10.03 8.26 15.25
CA GLU A 62 10.46 9.64 15.57
C GLU A 62 11.17 10.38 14.43
N MET A 63 11.45 9.71 13.33
CA MET A 63 12.03 10.30 12.13
C MET A 63 10.94 10.98 11.30
N PRO A 64 11.11 12.21 10.84
CA PRO A 64 10.16 12.86 9.94
C PRO A 64 9.92 12.05 8.66
N ILE A 65 8.67 12.04 8.18
CA ILE A 65 8.37 11.41 6.90
C ILE A 65 9.14 12.11 5.77
N GLY A 66 9.95 11.35 5.04
CA GLY A 66 10.85 11.86 4.00
C GLY A 66 11.54 10.74 3.22
N VAL A 67 12.72 11.00 2.70
CA VAL A 67 13.47 10.04 1.87
C VAL A 67 13.82 8.78 2.66
N GLU A 68 14.32 8.93 3.88
CA GLU A 68 14.74 7.79 4.69
C GLU A 68 13.55 6.92 5.12
N SER A 69 12.45 7.52 5.57
CA SER A 69 11.28 6.76 5.99
C SER A 69 10.62 5.96 4.85
N LYS A 70 10.77 6.40 3.58
CA LYS A 70 10.26 5.68 2.41
C LYS A 70 10.90 4.30 2.21
N LYS A 71 12.10 4.09 2.72
CA LYS A 71 12.78 2.78 2.69
C LYS A 71 12.02 1.73 3.54
N HIS A 72 11.26 2.19 4.53
CA HIS A 72 10.54 1.37 5.50
C HIS A 72 9.03 1.30 5.24
N ILE A 73 8.53 2.00 4.23
CA ILE A 73 7.11 2.14 3.96
C ILE A 73 6.79 1.67 2.56
N ALA A 74 5.98 0.63 2.43
CA ALA A 74 5.37 0.19 1.18
C ALA A 74 3.97 0.75 1.08
N TYR A 75 3.65 1.39 -0.04
CA TYR A 75 2.33 1.96 -0.30
C TYR A 75 1.79 1.50 -1.64
N MET A 76 0.67 0.78 -1.61
CA MET A 76 -0.12 0.45 -2.78
C MET A 76 -1.10 1.58 -3.03
N CYS A 77 -0.85 2.38 -4.05
CA CYS A 77 -1.80 3.40 -4.49
C CYS A 77 -2.86 2.82 -5.43
N THR A 78 -3.91 3.61 -5.67
CA THR A 78 -5.00 3.26 -6.58
C THR A 78 -4.47 3.08 -8.01
N GLU A 79 -3.59 3.98 -8.47
CA GLU A 79 -2.95 3.91 -9.77
C GLU A 79 -1.70 3.01 -9.73
N PRO A 80 -1.46 2.16 -10.73
CA PRO A 80 -0.25 1.34 -10.78
C PRO A 80 1.00 2.17 -11.08
N PHE A 81 2.18 1.72 -10.59
CA PHE A 81 3.48 2.32 -10.88
C PHE A 81 4.20 1.73 -12.10
N TYR A 82 3.57 0.81 -12.82
CA TYR A 82 4.13 0.11 -13.96
C TYR A 82 3.29 0.34 -15.21
N TYR A 83 3.86 0.05 -16.37
CA TYR A 83 3.26 0.36 -17.66
C TYR A 83 2.49 -0.82 -18.25
N ASP A 84 1.45 -0.55 -19.03
CA ASP A 84 0.58 -1.55 -19.66
C ASP A 84 1.31 -2.49 -20.64
N TYR A 85 2.41 -2.03 -21.26
CA TYR A 85 3.22 -2.85 -22.19
C TYR A 85 4.09 -3.89 -21.49
N MET A 86 4.29 -3.77 -20.16
CA MET A 86 5.09 -4.69 -19.37
C MET A 86 4.44 -6.08 -19.26
N LYS A 87 5.28 -7.10 -19.07
CA LYS A 87 4.87 -8.38 -18.49
C LYS A 87 5.03 -8.34 -16.98
N ILE A 88 4.44 -9.31 -16.29
CA ILE A 88 4.59 -9.41 -14.81
C ILE A 88 6.07 -9.61 -14.42
N GLN A 89 6.87 -10.32 -15.23
CA GLN A 89 8.31 -10.43 -15.02
C GLN A 89 9.03 -9.09 -15.06
N ASP A 90 8.59 -8.16 -15.93
CA ASP A 90 9.18 -6.83 -16.04
C ASP A 90 8.79 -5.97 -14.82
N VAL A 91 7.57 -6.15 -14.30
CA VAL A 91 7.14 -5.55 -13.03
C VAL A 91 7.99 -6.06 -11.87
N LYS A 92 8.25 -7.37 -11.80
CA LYS A 92 9.15 -7.96 -10.81
C LYS A 92 10.54 -7.33 -10.85
N GLN A 93 11.12 -7.21 -12.06
CA GLN A 93 12.45 -6.61 -12.21
C GLN A 93 12.43 -5.12 -11.86
N PHE A 94 11.40 -4.36 -12.30
CA PHE A 94 11.22 -2.97 -11.95
C PHE A 94 11.21 -2.74 -10.43
N TYR A 95 10.43 -3.52 -9.69
CA TYR A 95 10.41 -3.41 -8.22
C TYR A 95 11.75 -3.77 -7.59
N ALA A 96 12.43 -4.79 -8.10
CA ALA A 96 13.73 -5.20 -7.61
C ALA A 96 14.84 -4.16 -7.85
N ASP A 97 14.75 -3.39 -8.93
CA ASP A 97 15.72 -2.35 -9.27
C ASP A 97 15.52 -1.08 -8.40
N PHE A 98 14.27 -0.77 -8.05
CA PHE A 98 13.94 0.45 -7.29
C PHE A 98 13.86 0.26 -5.79
N PHE A 99 13.60 -0.96 -5.31
CA PHE A 99 13.40 -1.24 -3.89
C PHE A 99 14.36 -2.32 -3.41
N ALA A 100 15.38 -1.93 -2.64
CA ALA A 100 16.39 -2.85 -2.11
C ALA A 100 15.81 -3.91 -1.16
N ASP A 101 14.63 -3.65 -0.59
CA ASP A 101 13.89 -4.54 0.30
C ASP A 101 12.88 -5.43 -0.43
N PHE A 102 12.90 -5.45 -1.78
CA PHE A 102 11.99 -6.29 -2.56
C PHE A 102 12.48 -7.75 -2.59
N ASP A 103 11.63 -8.64 -2.10
CA ASP A 103 11.88 -10.09 -2.06
C ASP A 103 11.27 -10.77 -3.30
N LYS A 104 12.15 -11.19 -4.22
CA LYS A 104 11.76 -11.84 -5.48
C LYS A 104 11.09 -13.20 -5.28
N GLU A 105 11.51 -13.96 -4.28
CA GLU A 105 10.96 -15.30 -4.00
C GLU A 105 9.55 -15.17 -3.39
N ARG A 106 9.39 -14.22 -2.50
CA ARG A 106 8.10 -13.88 -1.92
C ARG A 106 7.12 -13.38 -2.98
N PHE A 107 7.59 -12.56 -3.92
CA PHE A 107 6.76 -12.13 -5.04
C PHE A 107 6.26 -13.32 -5.86
N ASP A 108 7.16 -14.25 -6.24
CA ASP A 108 6.80 -15.45 -7.00
C ASP A 108 5.80 -16.33 -6.24
N SER A 109 6.01 -16.52 -4.95
CA SER A 109 5.08 -17.28 -4.09
C SER A 109 3.68 -16.64 -4.03
N LEU A 110 3.61 -15.30 -3.95
CA LEU A 110 2.35 -14.56 -3.97
C LEU A 110 1.65 -14.66 -5.34
N LEU A 111 2.40 -14.56 -6.44
CA LEU A 111 1.84 -14.76 -7.78
C LEU A 111 1.25 -16.16 -7.94
N GLN A 112 1.97 -17.19 -7.51
CA GLN A 112 1.49 -18.57 -7.58
C GLN A 112 0.20 -18.75 -6.78
N PHE A 113 0.12 -18.22 -5.56
CA PHE A 113 -1.08 -18.27 -4.72
C PHE A 113 -2.26 -17.53 -5.37
N MET A 114 -2.00 -16.40 -6.02
CA MET A 114 -3.00 -15.57 -6.71
C MET A 114 -3.31 -16.04 -8.14
N GLN A 115 -2.69 -17.13 -8.62
CA GLN A 115 -2.86 -17.71 -9.95
C GLN A 115 -2.46 -16.75 -11.07
N LEU A 116 -1.37 -16.02 -10.88
CA LEU A 116 -0.74 -15.17 -11.89
C LEU A 116 0.59 -15.78 -12.34
N THR A 117 0.94 -15.61 -13.62
CA THR A 117 2.20 -16.10 -14.18
C THR A 117 3.06 -14.96 -14.71
N LEU A 118 4.38 -15.14 -14.68
CA LEU A 118 5.36 -14.11 -15.03
C LEU A 118 5.28 -13.62 -16.49
N ASP A 119 4.79 -14.46 -17.40
CA ASP A 119 4.65 -14.16 -18.83
C ASP A 119 3.41 -13.35 -19.20
N MET A 120 2.45 -13.23 -18.30
CA MET A 120 1.22 -12.44 -18.52
C MET A 120 1.58 -10.97 -18.79
N LYS A 121 0.89 -10.39 -19.79
CA LYS A 121 1.00 -8.96 -20.11
C LYS A 121 0.07 -8.14 -19.21
N VAL A 122 0.56 -7.05 -18.65
CA VAL A 122 -0.22 -6.17 -17.75
C VAL A 122 -1.51 -5.71 -18.42
N ARG A 123 -1.45 -5.30 -19.70
CA ARG A 123 -2.63 -4.84 -20.47
C ARG A 123 -3.73 -5.91 -20.67
N SER A 124 -3.40 -7.19 -20.50
CA SER A 124 -4.36 -8.29 -20.68
C SER A 124 -4.98 -8.77 -19.35
N LEU A 125 -4.57 -8.19 -18.21
CA LEU A 125 -5.10 -8.54 -16.91
C LEU A 125 -6.52 -7.99 -16.74
N SER A 126 -7.40 -8.79 -16.14
CA SER A 126 -8.68 -8.27 -15.64
C SER A 126 -8.43 -7.31 -14.47
N SER A 127 -9.45 -6.51 -14.10
CA SER A 127 -9.35 -5.60 -12.94
C SER A 127 -8.95 -6.33 -11.66
N GLY A 128 -9.51 -7.52 -11.43
CA GLY A 128 -9.16 -8.36 -10.27
C GLY A 128 -7.72 -8.89 -10.34
N MET A 129 -7.25 -9.32 -11.52
CA MET A 129 -5.86 -9.76 -11.71
C MET A 129 -4.88 -8.60 -11.54
N ALA A 130 -5.21 -7.42 -12.05
CA ALA A 130 -4.39 -6.21 -11.88
C ALA A 130 -4.30 -5.81 -10.40
N ALA A 131 -5.40 -5.90 -9.64
CA ALA A 131 -5.39 -5.66 -8.20
C ALA A 131 -4.51 -6.69 -7.46
N LYS A 132 -4.61 -7.98 -7.80
CA LYS A 132 -3.75 -9.04 -7.26
C LYS A 132 -2.28 -8.76 -7.52
N LEU A 133 -1.91 -8.33 -8.73
CA LEU A 133 -0.54 -7.97 -9.07
C LEU A 133 -0.01 -6.81 -8.21
N LYS A 134 -0.80 -5.73 -8.05
CA LYS A 134 -0.43 -4.59 -7.19
C LYS A 134 -0.18 -5.03 -5.75
N ILE A 135 -1.07 -5.85 -5.21
CA ILE A 135 -0.96 -6.38 -3.86
C ILE A 135 0.30 -7.23 -3.72
N ALA A 136 0.54 -8.17 -4.66
CA ALA A 136 1.72 -9.02 -4.64
C ALA A 136 3.02 -8.19 -4.66
N ALA A 137 3.10 -7.18 -5.54
CA ALA A 137 4.26 -6.30 -5.65
C ALA A 137 4.50 -5.48 -4.38
N THR A 138 3.42 -5.02 -3.73
CA THR A 138 3.52 -4.24 -2.48
C THR A 138 3.91 -5.13 -1.29
N LEU A 139 3.28 -6.30 -1.15
CA LEU A 139 3.56 -7.24 -0.06
C LEU A 139 4.90 -7.96 -0.19
N ALA A 140 5.48 -8.03 -1.40
CA ALA A 140 6.81 -8.56 -1.62
C ALA A 140 7.92 -7.61 -1.15
N ARG A 141 7.62 -6.37 -0.81
CA ARG A 141 8.54 -5.50 -0.10
C ARG A 141 8.61 -5.92 1.36
N ASN A 142 9.81 -6.02 1.89
CA ASN A 142 10.04 -6.33 3.31
C ASN A 142 9.99 -5.05 4.18
N ALA A 143 8.98 -4.22 3.94
CA ALA A 143 8.79 -2.96 4.63
C ALA A 143 8.20 -3.14 6.04
N ASP A 144 8.54 -2.23 6.95
CA ASP A 144 8.00 -2.21 8.31
C ASP A 144 6.54 -1.75 8.36
N ILE A 145 6.13 -0.95 7.38
CA ILE A 145 4.74 -0.49 7.21
C ILE A 145 4.29 -0.81 5.79
N CYS A 146 3.19 -1.51 5.67
CA CYS A 146 2.54 -1.81 4.40
C CYS A 146 1.15 -1.18 4.37
N MET A 147 0.92 -0.27 3.44
CA MET A 147 -0.35 0.44 3.28
C MET A 147 -1.01 0.04 1.97
N LEU A 148 -2.24 -0.48 2.07
CA LEU A 148 -3.04 -0.94 0.94
C LEU A 148 -4.27 -0.04 0.80
N ASP A 149 -4.29 0.79 -0.24
CA ASP A 149 -5.39 1.74 -0.48
C ASP A 149 -6.45 1.09 -1.37
N GLU A 150 -7.61 0.79 -0.77
CA GLU A 150 -8.77 0.12 -1.39
C GLU A 150 -8.38 -1.18 -2.14
N PRO A 151 -7.64 -2.12 -1.51
CA PRO A 151 -7.10 -3.31 -2.18
C PRO A 151 -8.19 -4.26 -2.72
N LEU A 152 -9.38 -4.20 -2.17
CA LEU A 152 -10.50 -5.08 -2.53
C LEU A 152 -11.46 -4.46 -3.57
N ASN A 153 -11.17 -3.25 -4.03
CA ASN A 153 -12.02 -2.58 -5.00
C ASN A 153 -11.95 -3.27 -6.37
N GLY A 154 -13.13 -3.55 -6.95
CA GLY A 154 -13.23 -4.23 -8.25
C GLY A 154 -12.95 -5.74 -8.22
N ILE A 155 -12.93 -6.36 -7.03
CA ILE A 155 -12.72 -7.78 -6.82
C ILE A 155 -14.03 -8.45 -6.38
N ASP A 156 -14.35 -9.61 -6.97
CA ASP A 156 -15.47 -10.42 -6.56
C ASP A 156 -15.30 -11.01 -5.15
N LEU A 157 -16.38 -11.53 -4.56
CA LEU A 157 -16.38 -12.03 -3.19
C LEU A 157 -15.37 -13.15 -2.95
N VAL A 158 -15.19 -14.06 -3.91
CA VAL A 158 -14.24 -15.18 -3.79
C VAL A 158 -12.81 -14.67 -3.85
N GLY A 159 -12.53 -13.75 -4.77
CA GLY A 159 -11.22 -13.11 -4.88
C GLY A 159 -10.83 -12.28 -3.65
N ARG A 160 -11.81 -11.68 -2.96
CA ARG A 160 -11.55 -10.93 -1.71
C ARG A 160 -10.99 -11.81 -0.61
N ASP A 161 -11.55 -13.00 -0.41
CA ASP A 161 -11.05 -13.96 0.58
C ASP A 161 -9.62 -14.39 0.27
N GLN A 162 -9.31 -14.66 -1.00
CA GLN A 162 -7.95 -15.00 -1.43
C GLN A 162 -6.95 -13.86 -1.11
N ILE A 163 -7.35 -12.62 -1.35
CA ILE A 163 -6.51 -11.45 -1.07
C ILE A 163 -6.30 -11.27 0.41
N ILE A 164 -7.35 -11.36 1.23
CA ILE A 164 -7.23 -11.27 2.68
C ILE A 164 -6.28 -12.35 3.21
N GLN A 165 -6.43 -13.59 2.74
CA GLN A 165 -5.52 -14.69 3.10
C GLN A 165 -4.07 -14.40 2.66
N SER A 166 -3.88 -13.80 1.48
CA SER A 166 -2.55 -13.41 1.00
C SER A 166 -1.91 -12.35 1.89
N ILE A 167 -2.68 -11.34 2.29
CA ILE A 167 -2.22 -10.28 3.18
C ILE A 167 -1.80 -10.87 4.52
N LEU A 168 -2.63 -11.72 5.10
CA LEU A 168 -2.37 -12.36 6.41
C LEU A 168 -1.15 -13.30 6.36
N ARG A 169 -0.98 -14.07 5.28
CA ARG A 169 0.16 -14.99 5.11
C ARG A 169 1.46 -14.27 4.78
N ALA A 170 1.37 -13.21 3.99
CA ALA A 170 2.52 -12.43 3.56
C ALA A 170 2.95 -11.38 4.60
N ALA A 171 2.15 -11.15 5.62
CA ALA A 171 2.50 -10.20 6.66
C ALA A 171 3.76 -10.67 7.41
N ASN A 172 4.81 -9.85 7.40
CA ASN A 172 5.85 -9.99 8.40
C ASN A 172 5.18 -9.78 9.78
N PRO A 173 5.33 -10.69 10.75
CA PRO A 173 4.70 -10.55 12.07
C PRO A 173 5.00 -9.23 12.77
N ASN A 174 6.11 -8.58 12.42
CA ASN A 174 6.52 -7.30 12.99
C ASN A 174 6.07 -6.09 12.16
N ALA A 175 5.55 -6.30 10.95
CA ALA A 175 5.10 -5.21 10.08
C ALA A 175 3.73 -4.67 10.52
N THR A 176 3.54 -3.39 10.35
CA THR A 176 2.23 -2.74 10.50
C THR A 176 1.52 -2.73 9.15
N ILE A 177 0.30 -3.23 9.10
CA ILE A 177 -0.50 -3.23 7.88
C ILE A 177 -1.68 -2.27 8.04
N LEU A 178 -1.83 -1.34 7.11
CA LEU A 178 -3.00 -0.45 7.02
C LEU A 178 -3.77 -0.80 5.75
N ILE A 179 -5.06 -1.08 5.90
CA ILE A 179 -5.95 -1.39 4.78
C ILE A 179 -7.09 -0.39 4.78
N SER A 180 -7.25 0.38 3.70
CA SER A 180 -8.41 1.24 3.56
C SER A 180 -9.58 0.50 2.91
N SER A 181 -10.79 0.83 3.34
CA SER A 181 -12.04 0.35 2.72
C SER A 181 -13.14 1.38 2.89
N HIS A 182 -14.01 1.46 1.88
CA HIS A 182 -15.24 2.24 1.93
C HIS A 182 -16.47 1.37 2.23
N LEU A 183 -16.29 0.08 2.39
CA LEU A 183 -17.33 -0.91 2.70
C LEU A 183 -17.54 -1.06 4.19
#